data_4b84e1310c30fd757142c2e00ca2de2a
#
_entry.id   4b84e1310c30fd757142c2e00ca2de2a
#
_cell.length_a   1.000
_cell.length_b   1.000
_cell.length_c   1.000
_cell.angle_alpha   90.00
_cell.angle_beta   90.00
_cell.angle_gamma   90.00
#
_symmetry.space_group_name_H-M   'P 1'
#
loop_
_entity.id
_entity.type
_entity.pdbx_description
1 polymer ?
#
loop_
_entity_poly.entity_id
_entity_poly.type
_entity_poly.pdbx_seq_one_letter_code
_entity_poly.pdbx_strand_id
1 'polypeptide(L)'
;MGKKALLVVSFGTSFEEALPAIVNIEETCKKAFPDYDFYRAFTSGMIIRKWARTKNVIIHNPDEVMKRLVAEGYEEVICQPTHIINGLEYDKMMNMLLAYKDQIPTIKVGTPLLTEEEDYKEACEIVMQELEKPLAKDEAFVFMGHGTEHFANSAYSQFENMLRDLGHESTYVGTVEGFPSLDYVIRRLKIRDIKKVYVMPLMIVAGDHARNDLAGAEADSWDSILKADGFETEVIMKGLGAVSYT
;
A
#
# COMPACT_ATOMS: atom_id res chain seq x y z
N MET A 1 -0.52 26.08 -24.73
CA MET A 1 -1.01 25.26 -23.60
C MET A 1 0.02 25.35 -22.49
N GLY A 2 -0.41 25.58 -21.24
CA GLY A 2 0.50 25.61 -20.09
C GLY A 2 1.12 24.25 -19.82
N LYS A 3 2.26 24.21 -19.11
CA LYS A 3 2.93 22.97 -18.74
C LYS A 3 2.10 22.19 -17.71
N LYS A 4 2.02 20.88 -17.88
CA LYS A 4 1.26 19.97 -17.04
C LYS A 4 2.14 18.88 -16.47
N ALA A 5 2.02 18.59 -15.19
CA ALA A 5 2.79 17.56 -14.50
C ALA A 5 1.88 16.47 -13.89
N LEU A 6 2.29 15.22 -14.07
CA LEU A 6 1.78 14.07 -13.34
C LEU A 6 2.79 13.71 -12.26
N LEU A 7 2.41 13.90 -11.01
CA LEU A 7 3.21 13.58 -9.83
C LEU A 7 2.67 12.31 -9.17
N VAL A 8 3.39 11.19 -9.30
CA VAL A 8 3.05 9.96 -8.57
C VAL A 8 3.83 9.90 -7.26
N VAL A 9 3.10 9.80 -6.15
CA VAL A 9 3.66 9.85 -4.79
C VAL A 9 3.47 8.53 -4.08
N SER A 10 4.57 7.89 -3.71
CA SER A 10 4.61 6.65 -2.94
C SER A 10 5.29 6.86 -1.59
N PHE A 11 5.01 6.00 -0.60
CA PHE A 11 5.85 5.92 0.59
C PHE A 11 7.31 5.60 0.19
N GLY A 12 7.45 4.75 -0.82
CA GLY A 12 8.71 4.29 -1.36
C GLY A 12 9.10 2.90 -0.86
N THR A 13 10.18 2.37 -1.42
CA THR A 13 10.80 1.13 -0.95
C THR A 13 12.31 1.27 -1.00
N SER A 14 13.01 0.61 -0.08
CA SER A 14 14.48 0.52 -0.08
C SER A 14 15.00 -0.75 -0.78
N PHE A 15 14.10 -1.61 -1.24
CA PHE A 15 14.40 -2.88 -1.90
C PHE A 15 14.20 -2.74 -3.41
N GLU A 16 15.23 -3.02 -4.19
CA GLU A 16 15.18 -2.93 -5.65
C GLU A 16 14.16 -3.89 -6.25
N GLU A 17 14.08 -5.10 -5.70
CA GLU A 17 13.14 -6.12 -6.13
C GLU A 17 11.66 -5.81 -5.83
N ALA A 18 11.39 -4.85 -4.93
CA ALA A 18 10.04 -4.38 -4.63
C ALA A 18 9.67 -3.12 -5.45
N LEU A 19 10.65 -2.44 -6.05
CA LEU A 19 10.44 -1.24 -6.86
C LEU A 19 9.54 -1.47 -8.09
N PRO A 20 9.59 -2.62 -8.79
CA PRO A 20 8.70 -2.88 -9.92
C PRO A 20 7.21 -2.71 -9.61
N ALA A 21 6.76 -2.97 -8.39
CA ALA A 21 5.38 -2.74 -7.97
C ALA A 21 4.99 -1.25 -8.04
N ILE A 22 5.88 -0.35 -7.63
CA ILE A 22 5.68 1.10 -7.76
C ILE A 22 5.73 1.51 -9.24
N VAL A 23 6.73 1.02 -9.97
CA VAL A 23 6.90 1.33 -11.40
C VAL A 23 5.69 0.91 -12.23
N ASN A 24 5.07 -0.24 -11.93
CA ASN A 24 3.87 -0.70 -12.61
C ASN A 24 2.70 0.29 -12.47
N ILE A 25 2.48 0.82 -11.27
CA ILE A 25 1.47 1.87 -11.03
C ILE A 25 1.83 3.14 -11.79
N GLU A 26 3.09 3.56 -11.76
CA GLU A 26 3.56 4.76 -12.46
C GLU A 26 3.36 4.66 -13.98
N GLU A 27 3.67 3.50 -14.58
CA GLU A 27 3.45 3.27 -16.02
C GLU A 27 1.98 3.28 -16.39
N THR A 28 1.11 2.77 -15.52
CA THR A 28 -0.35 2.85 -15.69
C THR A 28 -0.81 4.31 -15.65
N CYS A 29 -0.35 5.08 -14.69
CA CYS A 29 -0.65 6.50 -14.60
C CYS A 29 -0.14 7.31 -15.81
N LYS A 30 1.08 7.02 -16.29
CA LYS A 30 1.62 7.66 -17.49
C LYS A 30 0.78 7.38 -18.73
N LYS A 31 0.27 6.15 -18.88
CA LYS A 31 -0.63 5.80 -20.00
C LYS A 31 -1.96 6.56 -19.92
N ALA A 32 -2.47 6.79 -18.72
CA ALA A 32 -3.71 7.54 -18.51
C ALA A 32 -3.54 9.06 -18.76
N PHE A 33 -2.34 9.59 -18.56
CA PHE A 33 -2.01 11.01 -18.70
C PHE A 33 -0.83 11.25 -19.68
N PRO A 34 -0.96 10.89 -20.97
CA PRO A 34 0.16 10.89 -21.92
C PRO A 34 0.71 12.30 -22.24
N ASP A 35 -0.10 13.35 -21.99
CA ASP A 35 0.27 14.75 -22.28
C ASP A 35 0.87 15.47 -21.04
N TYR A 36 1.18 14.74 -19.96
CA TYR A 36 1.73 15.27 -18.72
C TYR A 36 3.20 14.85 -18.55
N ASP A 37 4.04 15.77 -18.12
CA ASP A 37 5.41 15.46 -17.72
C ASP A 37 5.40 14.66 -16.41
N PHE A 38 6.05 13.51 -16.41
CA PHE A 38 6.02 12.59 -15.26
C PHE A 38 7.06 12.94 -14.19
N TYR A 39 6.62 12.93 -12.95
CA TYR A 39 7.45 13.09 -11.75
C TYR A 39 7.12 12.00 -10.72
N ARG A 40 8.19 11.44 -10.14
CA ARG A 40 8.13 10.53 -8.99
C ARG A 40 8.49 11.28 -7.73
N ALA A 41 7.79 11.00 -6.61
CA ALA A 41 8.21 11.40 -5.28
C ALA A 41 7.97 10.29 -4.25
N PHE A 42 8.82 10.27 -3.21
CA PHE A 42 8.63 9.42 -2.04
C PHE A 42 8.38 10.27 -0.80
N THR A 43 7.50 9.77 0.12
CA THR A 43 7.23 10.46 1.39
C THR A 43 8.23 10.07 2.48
N SER A 44 8.82 8.88 2.42
CA SER A 44 9.77 8.39 3.43
C SER A 44 11.16 9.00 3.25
N GLY A 45 11.49 9.97 4.08
CA GLY A 45 12.84 10.57 4.09
C GLY A 45 13.95 9.58 4.41
N MET A 46 13.67 8.50 5.15
CA MET A 46 14.63 7.44 5.42
C MET A 46 14.98 6.67 4.14
N ILE A 47 13.98 6.30 3.36
CA ILE A 47 14.15 5.59 2.09
C ILE A 47 14.89 6.48 1.08
N ILE A 48 14.51 7.75 0.96
CA ILE A 48 15.18 8.74 0.09
C ILE A 48 16.67 8.80 0.41
N ARG A 49 17.03 8.98 1.70
CA ARG A 49 18.45 9.01 2.12
C ARG A 49 19.17 7.69 1.86
N LYS A 50 18.49 6.54 2.03
CA LYS A 50 19.09 5.23 1.76
C LYS A 50 19.43 5.09 0.27
N TRP A 51 18.53 5.45 -0.66
CA TRP A 51 18.79 5.44 -2.09
C TRP A 51 19.96 6.35 -2.49
N ALA A 52 19.97 7.58 -1.97
CA ALA A 52 21.07 8.52 -2.25
C ALA A 52 22.42 7.96 -1.78
N ARG A 53 22.47 7.37 -0.57
CA ARG A 53 23.71 6.86 0.03
C ARG A 53 24.20 5.56 -0.60
N THR A 54 23.31 4.61 -0.91
CA THR A 54 23.70 3.24 -1.30
C THR A 54 23.70 3.03 -2.80
N LYS A 55 22.90 3.80 -3.54
CA LYS A 55 22.70 3.65 -4.99
C LYS A 55 23.10 4.88 -5.81
N ASN A 56 23.45 5.96 -5.14
CA ASN A 56 23.71 7.27 -5.78
C ASN A 56 22.54 7.74 -6.66
N VAL A 57 21.29 7.38 -6.27
CA VAL A 57 20.06 7.77 -6.95
C VAL A 57 19.36 8.82 -6.12
N ILE A 58 19.07 9.97 -6.72
CA ILE A 58 18.35 11.07 -6.09
C ILE A 58 16.85 10.86 -6.34
N ILE A 59 16.10 10.67 -5.29
CA ILE A 59 14.64 10.66 -5.28
C ILE A 59 14.19 11.85 -4.44
N HIS A 60 13.26 12.63 -4.97
CA HIS A 60 12.75 13.82 -4.29
C HIS A 60 11.53 13.50 -3.42
N ASN A 61 11.32 14.29 -2.38
CA ASN A 61 10.04 14.29 -1.68
C ASN A 61 9.02 15.18 -2.43
N PRO A 62 7.71 15.13 -2.09
CA PRO A 62 6.70 15.93 -2.79
C PRO A 62 6.95 17.43 -2.76
N ASP A 63 7.43 17.98 -1.65
CA ASP A 63 7.74 19.41 -1.50
C ASP A 63 8.87 19.86 -2.46
N GLU A 64 9.93 19.05 -2.58
CA GLU A 64 11.04 19.33 -3.52
C GLU A 64 10.57 19.30 -4.97
N VAL A 65 9.71 18.35 -5.35
CA VAL A 65 9.11 18.30 -6.69
C VAL A 65 8.23 19.53 -6.93
N MET A 66 7.35 19.87 -5.99
CA MET A 66 6.47 21.05 -6.15
C MET A 66 7.25 22.35 -6.30
N LYS A 67 8.31 22.55 -5.52
CA LYS A 67 9.24 23.71 -5.70
C LYS A 67 9.81 23.79 -7.11
N ARG A 68 10.22 22.65 -7.63
CA ARG A 68 10.74 22.56 -8.99
C ARG A 68 9.67 22.89 -10.02
N LEU A 69 8.46 22.36 -9.87
CA LEU A 69 7.34 22.61 -10.79
C LEU A 69 6.97 24.11 -10.83
N VAL A 70 6.95 24.79 -9.68
CA VAL A 70 6.75 26.24 -9.60
C VAL A 70 7.84 26.99 -10.37
N ALA A 71 9.11 26.65 -10.09
CA ALA A 71 10.26 27.33 -10.72
C ALA A 71 10.29 27.12 -12.25
N GLU A 72 9.80 25.98 -12.74
CA GLU A 72 9.73 25.66 -14.16
C GLU A 72 8.44 26.16 -14.84
N GLY A 73 7.52 26.80 -14.10
CA GLY A 73 6.31 27.43 -14.61
C GLY A 73 5.20 26.45 -15.00
N TYR A 74 5.02 25.36 -14.24
CA TYR A 74 3.89 24.46 -14.43
C TYR A 74 2.57 25.10 -13.96
N GLU A 75 1.52 24.92 -14.75
CA GLU A 75 0.19 25.51 -14.51
C GLU A 75 -0.82 24.48 -13.98
N GLU A 76 -0.60 23.20 -14.26
CA GLU A 76 -1.47 22.11 -13.79
C GLU A 76 -0.62 20.96 -13.23
N VAL A 77 -0.99 20.47 -12.05
CA VAL A 77 -0.42 19.28 -11.41
C VAL A 77 -1.53 18.31 -11.07
N ILE A 78 -1.44 17.09 -11.58
CA ILE A 78 -2.22 15.96 -11.10
C ILE A 78 -1.29 15.12 -10.22
N CYS A 79 -1.68 14.95 -8.96
CA CYS A 79 -0.95 14.10 -8.02
C CYS A 79 -1.72 12.81 -7.78
N GLN A 80 -1.11 11.66 -8.07
CA GLN A 80 -1.65 10.34 -7.76
C GLN A 80 -0.88 9.74 -6.58
N PRO A 81 -1.51 9.61 -5.40
CA PRO A 81 -0.94 8.86 -4.29
C PRO A 81 -1.04 7.36 -4.56
N THR A 82 -0.05 6.59 -4.08
CA THR A 82 -0.12 5.12 -4.04
C THR A 82 -0.40 4.62 -2.61
N HIS A 83 -0.92 5.46 -1.74
CA HIS A 83 -1.29 5.10 -0.38
C HIS A 83 -2.51 4.16 -0.38
N ILE A 84 -2.57 3.24 0.57
CA ILE A 84 -3.72 2.32 0.72
C ILE A 84 -4.88 3.00 1.44
N ILE A 85 -4.58 3.76 2.48
CA ILE A 85 -5.58 4.40 3.36
C ILE A 85 -5.34 5.91 3.47
N ASN A 86 -6.37 6.65 3.86
CA ASN A 86 -6.34 8.09 4.16
C ASN A 86 -5.66 8.36 5.52
N GLY A 87 -4.43 7.85 5.70
CA GLY A 87 -3.69 7.93 6.95
C GLY A 87 -2.70 9.08 7.03
N LEU A 88 -1.86 9.08 8.09
CA LEU A 88 -0.90 10.15 8.39
C LEU A 88 0.03 10.51 7.22
N GLU A 89 0.50 9.52 6.45
CA GLU A 89 1.39 9.77 5.31
C GLU A 89 0.66 10.46 4.14
N TYR A 90 -0.61 10.13 3.93
CA TYR A 90 -1.45 10.85 2.95
C TYR A 90 -1.70 12.29 3.40
N ASP A 91 -2.07 12.52 4.66
CA ASP A 91 -2.27 13.86 5.21
C ASP A 91 -1.01 14.71 5.12
N LYS A 92 0.14 14.14 5.42
CA LYS A 92 1.44 14.79 5.29
C LYS A 92 1.74 15.18 3.84
N MET A 93 1.48 14.30 2.89
CA MET A 93 1.60 14.59 1.46
C MET A 93 0.64 15.72 1.05
N MET A 94 -0.64 15.65 1.44
CA MET A 94 -1.63 16.68 1.16
C MET A 94 -1.19 18.06 1.66
N ASN A 95 -0.68 18.13 2.89
CA ASN A 95 -0.18 19.38 3.47
C ASN A 95 1.01 19.96 2.66
N MET A 96 1.92 19.10 2.16
CA MET A 96 3.01 19.53 1.29
C MET A 96 2.48 20.11 -0.03
N LEU A 97 1.50 19.47 -0.67
CA LEU A 97 0.96 19.91 -1.96
C LEU A 97 0.13 21.20 -1.83
N LEU A 98 -0.73 21.30 -0.81
CA LEU A 98 -1.60 22.43 -0.59
C LEU A 98 -0.84 23.73 -0.25
N ALA A 99 0.42 23.65 0.21
CA ALA A 99 1.29 24.80 0.41
C ALA A 99 1.57 25.57 -0.90
N TYR A 100 1.32 24.95 -2.06
CA TYR A 100 1.57 25.54 -3.39
C TYR A 100 0.32 25.99 -4.13
N LYS A 101 -0.86 25.92 -3.51
CA LYS A 101 -2.15 26.26 -4.13
C LYS A 101 -2.24 27.67 -4.73
N ASP A 102 -1.48 28.62 -4.18
CA ASP A 102 -1.45 30.01 -4.65
C ASP A 102 -0.35 30.25 -5.71
N GLN A 103 0.50 29.23 -5.99
CA GLN A 103 1.62 29.32 -6.91
C GLN A 103 1.40 28.49 -8.19
N ILE A 104 0.60 27.43 -8.11
CA ILE A 104 0.21 26.59 -9.26
C ILE A 104 -1.31 26.74 -9.45
N PRO A 105 -1.77 27.20 -10.62
CA PRO A 105 -3.19 27.49 -10.87
C PRO A 105 -4.13 26.31 -10.66
N THR A 106 -3.69 25.09 -10.96
CA THR A 106 -4.49 23.88 -10.80
C THR A 106 -3.69 22.76 -10.14
N ILE A 107 -4.13 22.33 -8.98
CA ILE A 107 -3.60 21.13 -8.30
C ILE A 107 -4.78 20.19 -8.05
N LYS A 108 -4.74 18.99 -8.66
CA LYS A 108 -5.70 17.92 -8.43
C LYS A 108 -4.99 16.78 -7.74
N VAL A 109 -5.58 16.22 -6.71
CA VAL A 109 -5.01 15.12 -5.94
C VAL A 109 -5.99 13.96 -5.93
N GLY A 110 -5.53 12.79 -6.35
CA GLY A 110 -6.28 11.55 -6.25
C GLY A 110 -6.40 11.08 -4.80
N THR A 111 -7.30 10.14 -4.59
CA THR A 111 -7.52 9.50 -3.29
C THR A 111 -6.63 8.27 -3.10
N PRO A 112 -6.38 7.82 -1.86
CA PRO A 112 -5.81 6.50 -1.58
C PRO A 112 -6.71 5.37 -2.11
N LEU A 113 -6.14 4.16 -2.19
CA LEU A 113 -6.80 2.98 -2.75
C LEU A 113 -8.13 2.65 -2.04
N LEU A 114 -8.17 2.75 -0.72
CA LEU A 114 -9.36 2.44 0.09
C LEU A 114 -9.98 3.75 0.61
N THR A 115 -10.83 4.37 -0.18
CA THR A 115 -11.50 5.63 0.14
C THR A 115 -13.01 5.50 0.07
N GLU A 116 -13.55 5.13 -1.07
CA GLU A 116 -14.99 5.00 -1.34
C GLU A 116 -15.41 3.52 -1.26
N GLU A 117 -16.70 3.24 -1.08
CA GLU A 117 -17.23 1.88 -0.98
C GLU A 117 -16.84 1.01 -2.20
N GLU A 118 -16.94 1.59 -3.40
CA GLU A 118 -16.60 0.89 -4.65
C GLU A 118 -15.10 0.55 -4.72
N ASP A 119 -14.23 1.43 -4.22
CA ASP A 119 -12.78 1.15 -4.14
C ASP A 119 -12.49 -0.09 -3.30
N TYR A 120 -13.18 -0.24 -2.15
CA TYR A 120 -13.05 -1.44 -1.31
C TYR A 120 -13.50 -2.70 -2.05
N LYS A 121 -14.63 -2.61 -2.74
CA LYS A 121 -15.19 -3.74 -3.49
C LYS A 121 -14.25 -4.17 -4.60
N GLU A 122 -13.82 -3.24 -5.46
CA GLU A 122 -12.88 -3.50 -6.56
C GLU A 122 -11.56 -4.07 -6.03
N ALA A 123 -10.99 -3.47 -4.98
CA ALA A 123 -9.75 -3.96 -4.38
C ALA A 123 -9.89 -5.38 -3.82
N CYS A 124 -11.01 -5.71 -3.16
CA CYS A 124 -11.30 -7.06 -2.67
C CYS A 124 -11.41 -8.06 -3.82
N GLU A 125 -12.19 -7.74 -4.87
CA GLU A 125 -12.38 -8.61 -6.03
C GLU A 125 -11.05 -8.89 -6.73
N ILE A 126 -10.24 -7.86 -7.00
CA ILE A 126 -8.93 -7.98 -7.65
C ILE A 126 -7.98 -8.83 -6.81
N VAL A 127 -7.88 -8.59 -5.50
CA VAL A 127 -6.98 -9.34 -4.63
C VAL A 127 -7.39 -10.81 -4.56
N MET A 128 -8.67 -11.11 -4.44
CA MET A 128 -9.16 -12.49 -4.37
C MET A 128 -9.04 -13.20 -5.72
N GLN A 129 -9.25 -12.51 -6.84
CA GLN A 129 -9.01 -13.05 -8.18
C GLN A 129 -7.53 -13.40 -8.40
N GLU A 130 -6.63 -12.55 -7.95
CA GLU A 130 -5.18 -12.80 -8.06
C GLU A 130 -4.69 -13.98 -7.22
N LEU A 131 -5.36 -14.27 -6.12
CA LEU A 131 -5.04 -15.43 -5.29
C LEU A 131 -5.49 -16.76 -5.89
N GLU A 132 -6.46 -16.74 -6.85
CA GLU A 132 -6.94 -17.86 -7.69
C GLU A 132 -7.07 -19.24 -6.99
N LYS A 133 -7.15 -19.27 -5.66
CA LYS A 133 -7.12 -20.51 -4.89
C LYS A 133 -8.40 -20.70 -4.10
N PRO A 134 -9.19 -21.75 -4.42
CA PRO A 134 -10.26 -22.15 -3.52
C PRO A 134 -9.66 -22.66 -2.21
N LEU A 135 -10.10 -22.08 -1.09
CA LEU A 135 -9.70 -22.52 0.25
C LEU A 135 -10.45 -23.80 0.63
N ALA A 136 -9.75 -24.74 1.25
CA ALA A 136 -10.38 -25.82 1.98
C ALA A 136 -11.08 -25.29 3.23
N LYS A 137 -11.93 -26.12 3.87
CA LYS A 137 -12.75 -25.70 5.01
C LYS A 137 -11.93 -25.27 6.22
N ASP A 138 -10.72 -25.82 6.36
CA ASP A 138 -9.77 -25.56 7.44
C ASP A 138 -8.61 -24.67 7.00
N GLU A 139 -8.75 -23.98 5.86
CA GLU A 139 -7.77 -23.00 5.36
C GLU A 139 -8.33 -21.58 5.43
N ALA A 140 -7.43 -20.60 5.56
CA ALA A 140 -7.78 -19.19 5.58
C ALA A 140 -6.71 -18.32 4.88
N PHE A 141 -7.14 -17.17 4.33
CA PHE A 141 -6.24 -16.06 4.00
C PHE A 141 -6.15 -15.09 5.18
N VAL A 142 -4.95 -14.59 5.44
CA VAL A 142 -4.70 -13.50 6.39
C VAL A 142 -3.93 -12.40 5.68
N PHE A 143 -4.51 -11.22 5.62
CA PHE A 143 -3.87 -10.04 5.09
C PHE A 143 -3.20 -9.24 6.21
N MET A 144 -1.92 -8.91 6.03
CA MET A 144 -1.16 -8.09 6.96
C MET A 144 -1.10 -6.64 6.46
N GLY A 145 -1.89 -5.76 7.05
CA GLY A 145 -1.77 -4.31 6.87
C GLY A 145 -0.65 -3.71 7.73
N HIS A 146 -0.17 -2.53 7.36
CA HIS A 146 0.78 -1.80 8.21
C HIS A 146 0.13 -1.41 9.54
N GLY A 147 -1.08 -0.86 9.46
CA GLY A 147 -1.74 -0.27 10.61
C GLY A 147 -1.27 1.16 10.88
N THR A 148 -1.95 1.84 11.79
CA THR A 148 -1.64 3.22 12.19
C THR A 148 -2.43 3.58 13.44
N GLU A 149 -1.94 4.55 14.22
CA GLU A 149 -2.70 5.21 15.31
C GLU A 149 -3.76 6.19 14.78
N HIS A 150 -3.73 6.52 13.48
CA HIS A 150 -4.71 7.39 12.85
C HIS A 150 -6.08 6.70 12.75
N PHE A 151 -7.18 7.47 12.83
CA PHE A 151 -8.56 6.93 12.73
C PHE A 151 -8.83 6.16 11.42
N ALA A 152 -8.11 6.47 10.34
CA ALA A 152 -8.18 5.73 9.09
C ALA A 152 -7.76 4.26 9.21
N ASN A 153 -7.23 3.82 10.36
CA ASN A 153 -6.96 2.42 10.64
C ASN A 153 -8.22 1.54 10.55
N SER A 154 -9.40 2.12 10.71
CA SER A 154 -10.69 1.46 10.51
C SER A 154 -10.88 0.88 9.10
N ALA A 155 -10.16 1.40 8.10
CA ALA A 155 -10.17 0.91 6.73
C ALA A 155 -9.81 -0.59 6.63
N TYR A 156 -8.92 -1.08 7.48
CA TYR A 156 -8.55 -2.50 7.50
C TYR A 156 -9.71 -3.40 7.94
N SER A 157 -10.48 -2.96 8.93
CA SER A 157 -11.69 -3.67 9.35
C SER A 157 -12.80 -3.59 8.31
N GLN A 158 -12.94 -2.46 7.62
CA GLN A 158 -13.89 -2.29 6.52
C GLN A 158 -13.52 -3.21 5.34
N PHE A 159 -12.25 -3.31 4.99
CA PHE A 159 -11.76 -4.21 3.94
C PHE A 159 -12.09 -5.68 4.25
N GLU A 160 -11.88 -6.13 5.51
CA GLU A 160 -12.27 -7.48 5.92
C GLU A 160 -13.79 -7.71 5.83
N ASN A 161 -14.60 -6.72 6.24
CA ASN A 161 -16.06 -6.84 6.15
C ASN A 161 -16.54 -6.88 4.69
N MET A 162 -15.91 -6.11 3.79
CA MET A 162 -16.21 -6.16 2.35
C MET A 162 -15.87 -7.54 1.76
N LEU A 163 -14.71 -8.13 2.12
CA LEU A 163 -14.37 -9.50 1.70
C LEU A 163 -15.44 -10.52 2.11
N ARG A 164 -15.99 -10.38 3.33
CA ARG A 164 -17.08 -11.26 3.80
C ARG A 164 -18.38 -11.05 3.06
N ASP A 165 -18.75 -9.80 2.78
CA ASP A 165 -19.95 -9.46 2.02
C ASP A 165 -19.88 -10.05 0.61
N LEU A 166 -18.69 -10.09 0.01
CA LEU A 166 -18.41 -10.74 -1.28
C LEU A 166 -18.29 -12.28 -1.20
N GLY A 167 -18.55 -12.89 -0.03
CA GLY A 167 -18.58 -14.35 0.15
C GLY A 167 -17.24 -14.98 0.56
N HIS A 168 -16.19 -14.19 0.83
CA HIS A 168 -14.89 -14.67 1.26
C HIS A 168 -14.80 -14.80 2.78
N GLU A 169 -15.61 -15.67 3.37
CA GLU A 169 -15.79 -15.87 4.81
C GLU A 169 -14.51 -16.30 5.58
N SER A 170 -13.57 -16.97 4.89
CA SER A 170 -12.32 -17.45 5.47
C SER A 170 -11.14 -16.48 5.24
N THR A 171 -11.44 -15.19 5.12
CA THR A 171 -10.44 -14.13 5.01
C THR A 171 -10.40 -13.26 6.25
N TYR A 172 -9.22 -12.87 6.67
CA TYR A 172 -8.97 -12.07 7.86
C TYR A 172 -7.98 -10.97 7.55
N VAL A 173 -8.11 -9.84 8.23
CA VAL A 173 -7.15 -8.73 8.14
C VAL A 173 -6.62 -8.45 9.55
N GLY A 174 -5.31 -8.37 9.66
CA GLY A 174 -4.63 -7.87 10.85
C GLY A 174 -3.65 -6.78 10.49
N THR A 175 -3.17 -6.05 11.48
CA THR A 175 -2.20 -4.96 11.31
C THR A 175 -0.99 -5.15 12.20
N VAL A 176 0.17 -4.68 11.71
CA VAL A 176 1.42 -4.65 12.52
C VAL A 176 1.23 -3.65 13.66
N GLU A 177 0.72 -2.46 13.32
CA GLU A 177 0.44 -1.40 14.29
C GLU A 177 -1.07 -1.19 14.45
N GLY A 178 -1.56 -1.16 15.68
CA GLY A 178 -2.97 -0.89 15.97
C GLY A 178 -3.87 -2.13 16.00
N PHE A 179 -5.13 -1.96 15.61
CA PHE A 179 -6.16 -3.01 15.62
C PHE A 179 -6.84 -3.11 14.24
N PRO A 180 -7.14 -4.34 13.74
CA PRO A 180 -7.02 -5.66 14.36
C PRO A 180 -5.55 -6.15 14.51
N SER A 181 -5.17 -6.63 15.70
CA SER A 181 -3.84 -7.21 15.93
C SER A 181 -3.76 -8.66 15.45
N LEU A 182 -2.55 -9.20 15.28
CA LEU A 182 -2.33 -10.61 14.96
C LEU A 182 -2.96 -11.53 16.02
N ASP A 183 -2.83 -11.20 17.31
CA ASP A 183 -3.46 -11.97 18.41
C ASP A 183 -4.98 -12.06 18.26
N TYR A 184 -5.61 -10.98 17.81
CA TYR A 184 -7.05 -10.97 17.54
C TYR A 184 -7.39 -11.91 16.38
N VAL A 185 -6.61 -11.88 15.31
CA VAL A 185 -6.78 -12.79 14.15
C VAL A 185 -6.59 -14.24 14.58
N ILE A 186 -5.54 -14.56 15.32
CA ILE A 186 -5.23 -15.92 15.82
C ILE A 186 -6.41 -16.49 16.63
N ARG A 187 -6.98 -15.71 17.56
CA ARG A 187 -8.17 -16.18 18.32
C ARG A 187 -9.33 -16.57 17.41
N ARG A 188 -9.56 -15.82 16.35
CA ARG A 188 -10.66 -16.07 15.40
C ARG A 188 -10.39 -17.29 14.52
N LEU A 189 -9.15 -17.48 14.08
CA LEU A 189 -8.70 -18.67 13.34
C LEU A 189 -8.93 -19.95 14.19
N LYS A 190 -8.55 -19.91 15.47
CA LYS A 190 -8.76 -21.02 16.42
C LYS A 190 -10.25 -21.33 16.65
N ILE A 191 -11.11 -20.33 16.77
CA ILE A 191 -12.56 -20.50 16.90
C ILE A 191 -13.16 -21.24 15.69
N ARG A 192 -12.62 -21.01 14.50
CA ARG A 192 -13.08 -21.66 13.25
C ARG A 192 -12.32 -22.95 12.92
N ASP A 193 -11.47 -23.44 13.80
CA ASP A 193 -10.66 -24.66 13.65
C ASP A 193 -9.79 -24.64 12.37
N ILE A 194 -9.28 -23.46 12.01
CA ILE A 194 -8.36 -23.31 10.87
C ILE A 194 -7.04 -24.01 11.21
N LYS A 195 -6.46 -24.70 10.22
CA LYS A 195 -5.19 -25.42 10.35
C LYS A 195 -4.10 -24.80 9.49
N LYS A 196 -4.46 -24.29 8.31
CA LYS A 196 -3.51 -23.69 7.36
C LYS A 196 -3.89 -22.24 7.06
N VAL A 197 -2.86 -21.38 7.02
CA VAL A 197 -3.01 -19.96 6.79
C VAL A 197 -2.11 -19.50 5.65
N TYR A 198 -2.70 -18.85 4.66
CA TYR A 198 -1.98 -18.13 3.61
C TYR A 198 -1.86 -16.68 4.05
N VAL A 199 -0.64 -16.16 4.17
CA VAL A 199 -0.41 -14.80 4.67
C VAL A 199 0.18 -13.92 3.58
N MET A 200 -0.44 -12.76 3.34
CA MET A 200 -0.04 -11.82 2.30
C MET A 200 -0.01 -10.39 2.84
N PRO A 201 0.97 -9.54 2.46
CA PRO A 201 0.95 -8.13 2.84
C PRO A 201 -0.16 -7.37 2.10
N LEU A 202 -1.01 -6.67 2.84
CA LEU A 202 -1.95 -5.66 2.31
C LEU A 202 -1.23 -4.31 2.22
N MET A 203 -0.24 -4.26 1.35
CA MET A 203 0.66 -3.13 1.12
C MET A 203 0.98 -3.02 -0.36
N ILE A 204 1.29 -1.82 -0.85
CA ILE A 204 1.64 -1.62 -2.26
C ILE A 204 2.88 -2.44 -2.65
N VAL A 205 3.86 -2.51 -1.76
CA VAL A 205 5.10 -3.26 -1.96
C VAL A 205 5.29 -4.33 -0.88
N ALA A 206 5.82 -5.49 -1.25
CA ALA A 206 6.36 -6.46 -0.30
C ALA A 206 7.78 -6.01 0.12
N GLY A 207 7.84 -4.94 0.90
CA GLY A 207 9.07 -4.28 1.35
C GLY A 207 9.56 -4.76 2.70
N ASP A 208 10.05 -3.84 3.53
CA ASP A 208 10.67 -4.12 4.83
C ASP A 208 9.74 -4.90 5.77
N HIS A 209 8.51 -4.41 5.97
CA HIS A 209 7.51 -5.08 6.82
C HIS A 209 7.17 -6.50 6.32
N ALA A 210 7.03 -6.70 5.02
CA ALA A 210 6.75 -8.04 4.50
C ALA A 210 7.94 -8.99 4.69
N ARG A 211 9.16 -8.49 4.68
CA ARG A 211 10.38 -9.30 4.85
C ARG A 211 10.73 -9.57 6.30
N ASN A 212 10.52 -8.60 7.17
CA ASN A 212 10.87 -8.70 8.59
C ASN A 212 9.66 -9.10 9.43
N ASP A 213 8.60 -8.30 9.43
CA ASP A 213 7.45 -8.52 10.33
C ASP A 213 6.55 -9.67 9.85
N LEU A 214 6.46 -9.93 8.51
CA LEU A 214 5.66 -11.04 8.00
C LEU A 214 6.48 -12.33 7.91
N ALA A 215 7.57 -12.33 7.12
CA ALA A 215 8.32 -13.53 6.73
C ALA A 215 9.71 -13.63 7.39
N GLY A 216 10.04 -12.77 8.35
CA GLY A 216 11.32 -12.78 9.03
C GLY A 216 11.56 -14.09 9.81
N ALA A 217 12.84 -14.42 10.01
CA ALA A 217 13.23 -15.60 10.80
C ALA A 217 13.13 -15.38 12.32
N GLU A 218 12.93 -14.14 12.74
CA GLU A 218 12.85 -13.80 14.16
C GLU A 218 11.53 -14.30 14.76
N ALA A 219 11.54 -14.51 16.08
CA ALA A 219 10.39 -15.12 16.79
C ALA A 219 9.12 -14.22 16.79
N ASP A 220 9.27 -12.94 16.53
CA ASP A 220 8.20 -11.92 16.51
C ASP A 220 7.61 -11.71 15.11
N SER A 221 8.10 -12.39 14.08
CA SER A 221 7.45 -12.37 12.77
C SER A 221 6.11 -13.09 12.78
N TRP A 222 5.17 -12.65 11.95
CA TRP A 222 3.84 -13.25 11.85
C TRP A 222 3.91 -14.74 11.49
N ASP A 223 4.78 -15.11 10.56
CA ASP A 223 4.99 -16.50 10.16
C ASP A 223 5.47 -17.36 11.36
N SER A 224 6.44 -16.86 12.13
CA SER A 224 6.97 -17.56 13.31
C SER A 224 5.90 -17.68 14.42
N ILE A 225 5.16 -16.61 14.70
CA ILE A 225 4.09 -16.60 15.71
C ILE A 225 2.96 -17.56 15.31
N LEU A 226 2.49 -17.54 14.05
CA LEU A 226 1.45 -18.43 13.57
C LEU A 226 1.88 -19.91 13.66
N LYS A 227 3.12 -20.23 13.28
CA LYS A 227 3.68 -21.58 13.42
C LYS A 227 3.77 -22.02 14.88
N ALA A 228 4.22 -21.13 15.76
CA ALA A 228 4.28 -21.42 17.21
C ALA A 228 2.88 -21.65 17.81
N ASP A 229 1.84 -21.03 17.26
CA ASP A 229 0.45 -21.21 17.63
C ASP A 229 -0.22 -22.46 17.00
N GLY A 230 0.55 -23.24 16.20
CA GLY A 230 0.15 -24.54 15.65
C GLY A 230 -0.46 -24.49 14.25
N PHE A 231 -0.36 -23.38 13.54
CA PHE A 231 -0.84 -23.29 12.15
C PHE A 231 0.26 -23.73 11.16
N GLU A 232 -0.15 -24.39 10.07
CA GLU A 232 0.65 -24.45 8.86
C GLU A 232 0.56 -23.10 8.15
N THR A 233 1.67 -22.53 7.71
CA THR A 233 1.68 -21.23 7.05
C THR A 233 2.30 -21.29 5.67
N GLU A 234 1.76 -20.48 4.76
CA GLU A 234 2.34 -20.21 3.44
C GLU A 234 2.36 -18.69 3.22
N VAL A 235 3.56 -18.13 3.09
CA VAL A 235 3.73 -16.68 2.90
C VAL A 235 3.75 -16.34 1.43
N ILE A 236 2.84 -15.44 1.01
CA ILE A 236 2.74 -14.90 -0.35
C ILE A 236 3.43 -13.54 -0.37
N MET A 237 4.68 -13.49 -0.83
CA MET A 237 5.51 -12.28 -0.88
C MET A 237 5.17 -11.40 -2.08
N LYS A 238 3.92 -10.95 -2.18
CA LYS A 238 3.42 -10.12 -3.28
C LYS A 238 2.72 -8.89 -2.73
N GLY A 239 3.17 -7.70 -3.12
CA GLY A 239 2.48 -6.44 -2.79
C GLY A 239 1.38 -6.13 -3.81
N LEU A 240 0.41 -5.30 -3.44
CA LEU A 240 -0.74 -4.93 -4.29
C LEU A 240 -0.32 -4.25 -5.61
N GLY A 241 0.78 -3.48 -5.62
CA GLY A 241 1.28 -2.87 -6.85
C GLY A 241 1.86 -3.86 -7.87
N ALA A 242 2.08 -5.12 -7.47
CA ALA A 242 2.49 -6.21 -8.37
C ALA A 242 1.28 -7.04 -8.87
N VAL A 243 0.06 -6.73 -8.43
CA VAL A 243 -1.18 -7.33 -8.91
C VAL A 243 -1.51 -6.75 -10.29
N SER A 244 -1.94 -7.59 -11.23
CA SER A 244 -2.27 -7.16 -12.58
C SER A 244 -3.65 -6.51 -12.60
N TYR A 245 -3.70 -5.21 -12.71
CA TYR A 245 -4.92 -4.44 -12.96
C TYR A 245 -5.14 -4.37 -14.48
N THR A 246 -5.59 -5.44 -15.10
CA THR A 246 -5.96 -5.46 -16.53
C THR A 246 -7.45 -5.54 -16.72
#